data_c28d4fc96a31bb1f9daa55b26825aacc
#
_entry.id   c28d4fc96a31bb1f9daa55b26825aacc
#
_cell.length_a   1.000
_cell.length_b   1.000
_cell.length_c   1.000
_cell.angle_alpha   90.00
_cell.angle_beta   90.00
_cell.angle_gamma   90.00
#
_symmetry.space_group_name_H-M   'P 1'
#
loop_
_entity.id
_entity.type
_entity.pdbx_description
1 polymer ?
#
loop_
_entity_poly.entity_id
_entity_poly.type
_entity_poly.pdbx_seq_one_letter_code
_entity_poly.pdbx_strand_id
1 'polypeptide(L)'
;MDYNEICRYLDSLGQFNEGTGVERGRKLLNIIGNPEKELKVIHVAGTNGKGSVCSYIESCLRNEGYKVGLFTSPHLNTIRERIQINRELISEEDFTQYFNKIYAAAGRNNAGLAYFDFFFGIAMLYFKEQNLSLIHI
;
A
#
# COMPACT_ATOMS: atom_id res chain seq x y z
N MET A 1 -2.20 10.58 15.00
CA MET A 1 -1.07 11.35 14.41
C MET A 1 -1.55 12.10 13.18
N ASP A 2 -1.02 13.28 12.95
CA ASP A 2 -1.23 13.97 11.70
C ASP A 2 -0.25 13.45 10.62
N TYR A 3 -0.42 13.91 9.38
CA TYR A 3 0.39 13.43 8.26
C TYR A 3 1.89 13.63 8.48
N ASN A 4 2.30 14.79 8.99
CA ASN A 4 3.71 15.07 9.22
C ASN A 4 4.31 14.17 10.32
N GLU A 5 3.57 13.93 11.38
CA GLU A 5 3.97 13.01 12.44
C GLU A 5 4.10 11.59 11.90
N ILE A 6 3.19 11.17 11.04
CA ILE A 6 3.23 9.85 10.39
C ILE A 6 4.49 9.71 9.54
N CYS A 7 4.82 10.72 8.74
CA CYS A 7 6.03 10.71 7.93
C CYS A 7 7.28 10.54 8.79
N ARG A 8 7.37 11.27 9.89
CA ARG A 8 8.49 11.14 10.83
C ARG A 8 8.55 9.76 11.47
N TYR A 9 7.40 9.23 11.85
CA TYR A 9 7.33 7.88 12.44
C TYR A 9 7.80 6.82 11.44
N LEU A 10 7.32 6.87 10.20
CA LEU A 10 7.72 5.91 9.17
C LEU A 10 9.22 6.00 8.88
N ASP A 11 9.76 7.21 8.80
CA ASP A 11 11.19 7.40 8.60
C ASP A 11 12.01 6.77 9.74
N SER A 12 11.49 6.81 10.97
CA SER A 12 12.17 6.24 12.14
C SER A 12 12.24 4.70 12.07
N LEU A 13 11.35 4.05 11.33
CA LEU A 13 11.34 2.59 11.20
C LEU A 13 12.41 2.07 10.24
N GLY A 14 12.94 2.94 9.36
CA GLY A 14 13.88 2.53 8.33
C GLY A 14 13.21 1.78 7.19
N GLN A 15 13.60 2.09 5.97
CA GLN A 15 12.99 1.53 4.76
C GLN A 15 13.38 0.07 4.51
N PHE A 16 14.52 -0.36 5.04
CA PHE A 16 15.06 -1.68 4.79
C PHE A 16 15.06 -2.47 6.09
N ASN A 17 14.00 -3.24 6.30
CA ASN A 17 13.92 -4.13 7.44
C ASN A 17 14.34 -5.54 7.02
N GLU A 18 15.12 -6.17 7.88
CA GLU A 18 15.54 -7.54 7.69
C GLU A 18 14.42 -8.50 8.08
N GLY A 19 14.37 -9.63 7.39
CA GLY A 19 13.45 -10.71 7.69
C GLY A 19 12.31 -10.86 6.71
N THR A 20 11.67 -12.02 6.74
CA THR A 20 10.55 -12.31 5.85
C THR A 20 9.31 -11.59 6.35
N GLY A 21 8.77 -10.69 5.53
CA GLY A 21 7.54 -9.96 5.84
C GLY A 21 6.28 -10.78 5.68
N VAL A 22 6.37 -12.05 5.29
CA VAL A 22 5.18 -12.86 4.96
C VAL A 22 4.28 -13.08 6.16
N GLU A 23 4.85 -13.48 7.30
CA GLU A 23 4.04 -13.69 8.52
C GLU A 23 3.46 -12.39 9.05
N ARG A 24 4.27 -11.32 9.05
CA ARG A 24 3.79 -9.99 9.46
C ARG A 24 2.67 -9.51 8.54
N GLY A 25 2.83 -9.73 7.23
CA GLY A 25 1.82 -9.36 6.26
C GLY A 25 0.50 -10.10 6.47
N ARG A 26 0.55 -11.40 6.70
CA ARG A 26 -0.65 -12.20 7.01
C ARG A 26 -1.32 -11.74 8.28
N LYS A 27 -0.54 -11.50 9.31
CA LYS A 27 -1.04 -11.02 10.60
C LYS A 27 -1.71 -9.67 10.45
N LEU A 28 -1.09 -8.77 9.71
CA LEU A 28 -1.65 -7.46 9.40
C LEU A 28 -2.97 -7.59 8.66
N LEU A 29 -3.01 -8.38 7.59
CA LEU A 29 -4.24 -8.59 6.82
C LEU A 29 -5.38 -9.12 7.68
N ASN A 30 -5.09 -10.07 8.57
CA ASN A 30 -6.10 -10.58 9.50
C ASN A 30 -6.62 -9.49 10.45
N ILE A 31 -5.73 -8.65 10.96
CA ILE A 31 -6.09 -7.55 11.87
C ILE A 31 -7.03 -6.56 11.20
N ILE A 32 -6.81 -6.27 9.92
CA ILE A 32 -7.60 -5.26 9.19
C ILE A 32 -8.77 -5.85 8.40
N GLY A 33 -9.09 -7.13 8.61
CA GLY A 33 -10.28 -7.77 8.05
C GLY A 33 -10.11 -8.41 6.68
N ASN A 34 -8.90 -8.76 6.30
CA ASN A 34 -8.56 -9.46 5.05
C ASN A 34 -9.12 -8.75 3.79
N PRO A 35 -8.81 -7.46 3.60
CA PRO A 35 -9.34 -6.72 2.45
C PRO A 35 -8.89 -7.28 1.09
N GLU A 36 -7.77 -7.99 1.05
CA GLU A 36 -7.22 -8.59 -0.16
C GLU A 36 -8.15 -9.61 -0.81
N LYS A 37 -9.05 -10.20 -0.03
CA LYS A 37 -9.99 -11.21 -0.55
C LYS A 37 -11.03 -10.62 -1.51
N GLU A 38 -11.24 -9.32 -1.45
CA GLU A 38 -12.19 -8.62 -2.32
C GLU A 38 -11.51 -7.93 -3.50
N LEU A 39 -10.19 -8.09 -3.64
CA LEU A 39 -9.40 -7.41 -4.68
C LEU A 39 -8.94 -8.41 -5.74
N LYS A 40 -8.94 -7.96 -6.98
CA LYS A 40 -8.27 -8.66 -8.09
C LYS A 40 -6.87 -8.07 -8.23
N VAL A 41 -5.85 -8.90 -8.03
CA VAL A 41 -4.47 -8.45 -7.93
C VAL A 41 -3.65 -8.99 -9.08
N ILE A 42 -2.88 -8.09 -9.73
CA ILE A 42 -1.84 -8.47 -10.67
C ILE A 42 -0.51 -8.13 -10.00
N HIS A 43 0.30 -9.16 -9.74
CA HIS A 43 1.60 -9.00 -9.13
C HIS A 43 2.69 -9.02 -10.19
N VAL A 44 3.53 -7.98 -10.18
CA VAL A 44 4.67 -7.88 -11.11
C VAL A 44 5.96 -7.91 -10.30
N ALA A 45 6.80 -8.89 -10.59
CA ALA A 45 8.08 -9.07 -9.93
C ALA A 45 9.21 -9.13 -10.95
N GLY A 46 10.41 -8.82 -10.48
CA GLY A 46 11.60 -8.85 -11.33
C GLY A 46 12.62 -7.82 -10.88
N THR A 47 13.81 -7.84 -11.51
CA THR A 47 14.89 -6.92 -11.15
C THR A 47 14.88 -5.63 -11.95
N ASN A 48 14.41 -5.69 -13.21
CA ASN A 48 14.37 -4.53 -14.11
C ASN A 48 13.01 -4.44 -14.80
N GLY A 49 12.56 -3.24 -15.10
CA GLY A 49 11.37 -3.00 -15.90
C GLY A 49 10.04 -3.20 -15.19
N LYS A 50 10.03 -3.49 -13.90
CA LYS A 50 8.78 -3.68 -13.13
C LYS A 50 7.87 -2.47 -13.21
N GLY A 51 8.43 -1.29 -12.96
CA GLY A 51 7.65 -0.06 -12.98
C GLY A 51 7.06 0.22 -14.36
N SER A 52 7.82 -0.02 -15.42
CA SER A 52 7.36 0.16 -16.79
C SER A 52 6.23 -0.79 -17.15
N VAL A 53 6.36 -2.07 -16.78
CA VAL A 53 5.32 -3.08 -17.03
C VAL A 53 4.03 -2.71 -16.28
N CYS A 54 4.13 -2.35 -15.01
CA CYS A 54 2.97 -1.92 -14.22
C CYS A 54 2.30 -0.69 -14.81
N SER A 55 3.07 0.29 -15.27
CA SER A 55 2.54 1.47 -15.92
C SER A 55 1.75 1.12 -17.18
N TYR A 56 2.27 0.22 -18.02
CA TYR A 56 1.57 -0.21 -19.22
C TYR A 56 0.28 -0.95 -18.90
N ILE A 57 0.32 -1.88 -17.97
CA ILE A 57 -0.87 -2.65 -17.57
C ILE A 57 -1.93 -1.70 -17.00
N GLU A 58 -1.52 -0.78 -16.12
CA GLU A 58 -2.42 0.22 -15.54
C GLU A 58 -3.08 1.06 -16.64
N SER A 59 -2.30 1.56 -17.59
CA SER A 59 -2.81 2.37 -18.70
C SER A 59 -3.81 1.60 -19.56
N CYS A 60 -3.52 0.34 -19.86
CA CYS A 60 -4.41 -0.50 -20.64
C CYS A 60 -5.75 -0.72 -19.92
N LEU A 61 -5.70 -1.06 -18.65
CA LEU A 61 -6.90 -1.32 -17.86
C LEU A 61 -7.72 -0.03 -17.68
N ARG A 62 -7.06 1.07 -17.41
CA ARG A 62 -7.73 2.36 -17.24
C ARG A 62 -8.41 2.82 -18.52
N ASN A 63 -7.76 2.61 -19.68
CA ASN A 63 -8.33 2.94 -20.98
C ASN A 63 -9.56 2.09 -21.32
N GLU A 64 -9.64 0.88 -20.75
CA GLU A 64 -10.80 0.01 -20.91
C GLU A 64 -11.93 0.34 -19.92
N GLY A 65 -11.77 1.38 -19.11
CA GLY A 65 -12.80 1.85 -18.19
C GLY A 65 -12.70 1.29 -16.79
N TYR A 66 -11.65 0.52 -16.49
CA TYR A 66 -11.46 0.01 -15.13
C TYR A 66 -10.92 1.08 -14.19
N LYS A 67 -11.29 1.00 -12.94
CA LYS A 67 -10.70 1.80 -11.87
C LYS A 67 -9.53 1.00 -11.30
N VAL A 68 -8.33 1.51 -11.50
CA VAL A 68 -7.10 0.74 -11.26
C VAL A 68 -6.30 1.34 -10.12
N GLY A 69 -6.01 0.53 -9.11
CA GLY A 69 -5.08 0.87 -8.04
C GLY A 69 -3.68 0.41 -8.40
N LEU A 70 -2.70 1.24 -8.10
CA LEU A 70 -1.30 0.96 -8.33
C LEU A 70 -0.53 1.10 -7.02
N PHE A 71 0.11 0.01 -6.60
CA PHE A 71 0.98 0.01 -5.43
C PHE A 71 2.41 -0.25 -5.87
N THR A 72 3.28 0.75 -5.70
CA THR A 72 4.66 0.70 -6.18
C THR A 72 5.67 1.06 -5.10
N SER A 73 6.91 0.67 -5.31
CA SER A 73 8.04 1.05 -4.47
C SER A 73 9.34 1.01 -5.26
N PRO A 74 10.32 1.84 -4.94
CA PRO A 74 10.27 2.94 -3.97
C PRO A 74 9.60 4.19 -4.52
N HIS A 75 9.45 5.22 -3.68
CA HIS A 75 9.00 6.53 -4.14
C HIS A 75 10.18 7.44 -4.44
N LEU A 76 9.94 8.50 -5.21
CA LEU A 76 10.97 9.50 -5.56
C LEU A 76 10.89 10.75 -4.69
N ASN A 77 9.73 11.35 -4.59
CA ASN A 77 9.53 12.63 -3.89
C ASN A 77 8.66 12.51 -2.65
N THR A 78 7.55 11.81 -2.72
CA THR A 78 6.62 11.68 -1.61
C THR A 78 6.15 10.24 -1.44
N ILE A 79 5.94 9.85 -0.19
CA ILE A 79 5.46 8.50 0.14
C ILE A 79 4.12 8.19 -0.52
N ARG A 80 3.31 9.20 -0.83
CA ARG A 80 2.01 9.03 -1.46
C ARG A 80 2.08 8.50 -2.88
N GLU A 81 3.25 8.60 -3.53
CA GLU A 81 3.47 8.00 -4.86
C GLU A 81 3.31 6.49 -4.87
N ARG A 82 3.49 5.86 -3.73
CA ARG A 82 3.39 4.40 -3.60
C ARG A 82 1.97 3.87 -3.75
N ILE A 83 0.97 4.73 -3.58
CA ILE A 83 -0.44 4.33 -3.58
C ILE A 83 -1.22 5.29 -4.47
N GLN A 84 -1.65 4.81 -5.62
CA GLN A 84 -2.36 5.62 -6.61
C GLN A 84 -3.62 4.90 -7.11
N ILE A 85 -4.62 5.68 -7.47
CA ILE A 85 -5.80 5.18 -8.18
C ILE A 85 -5.94 6.00 -9.46
N ASN A 86 -5.96 5.32 -10.60
CA ASN A 86 -6.04 5.97 -11.92
C ASN A 86 -5.01 7.10 -12.07
N ARG A 87 -3.79 6.84 -11.62
CA ARG A 87 -2.65 7.78 -11.64
C ARG A 87 -2.75 8.95 -10.68
N GLU A 88 -3.75 8.99 -9.82
CA GLU A 88 -3.85 10.00 -8.79
C GLU A 88 -3.33 9.46 -7.46
N LEU A 89 -2.43 10.21 -6.84
CA LEU A 89 -1.85 9.85 -5.55
C LEU A 89 -2.93 9.86 -4.47
N ILE A 90 -2.82 8.93 -3.52
CA ILE A 90 -3.66 8.97 -2.32
C ILE A 90 -3.50 10.33 -1.63
N SER A 91 -4.60 10.92 -1.16
CA SER A 91 -4.56 12.20 -0.45
C SER A 91 -3.87 12.06 0.91
N GLU A 92 -3.37 13.17 1.44
CA GLU A 92 -2.81 13.18 2.78
C GLU A 92 -3.86 12.78 3.83
N GLU A 93 -5.11 13.21 3.65
CA GLU A 93 -6.21 12.86 4.53
C GLU A 93 -6.48 11.37 4.56
N ASP A 94 -6.60 10.75 3.39
CA ASP A 94 -6.87 9.32 3.30
C ASP A 94 -5.70 8.51 3.85
N PHE A 95 -4.49 8.89 3.51
CA PHE A 95 -3.28 8.24 4.03
C PHE A 95 -3.27 8.29 5.56
N THR A 96 -3.52 9.44 6.13
CA THR A 96 -3.56 9.65 7.57
C THR A 96 -4.63 8.79 8.24
N GLN A 97 -5.82 8.78 7.68
CA GLN A 97 -6.96 8.01 8.22
C GLN A 97 -6.62 6.51 8.26
N TYR A 98 -6.15 5.96 7.17
CA TYR A 98 -5.83 4.53 7.10
C TYR A 98 -4.62 4.18 7.95
N PHE A 99 -3.60 5.04 7.98
CA PHE A 99 -2.45 4.81 8.85
C PHE A 99 -2.86 4.72 10.32
N ASN A 100 -3.63 5.68 10.79
CA ASN A 100 -4.06 5.70 12.20
C ASN A 100 -4.91 4.48 12.55
N LYS A 101 -5.75 4.02 11.63
CA LYS A 101 -6.54 2.82 11.81
C LYS A 101 -5.66 1.58 11.98
N ILE A 102 -4.65 1.44 11.13
CA ILE A 102 -3.72 0.31 11.18
C ILE A 102 -2.85 0.40 12.44
N TYR A 103 -2.34 1.57 12.75
CA TYR A 103 -1.49 1.80 13.91
C TYR A 103 -2.21 1.42 15.22
N ALA A 104 -3.45 1.84 15.36
CA ALA A 104 -4.26 1.51 16.54
C ALA A 104 -4.51 0.00 16.64
N ALA A 105 -4.86 -0.64 15.53
CA ALA A 105 -5.11 -2.08 15.50
C ALA A 105 -3.84 -2.88 15.77
N ALA A 106 -2.72 -2.49 15.17
CA ALA A 106 -1.42 -3.14 15.38
C ALA A 106 -0.94 -3.01 16.82
N GLY A 107 -1.11 -1.83 17.42
CA GLY A 107 -0.74 -1.59 18.81
C GLY A 107 -1.47 -2.51 19.77
N ARG A 108 -2.79 -2.65 19.58
CA ARG A 108 -3.60 -3.54 20.41
C ARG A 108 -3.22 -5.00 20.27
N ASN A 109 -2.78 -5.41 19.08
CA ASN A 109 -2.45 -6.80 18.75
C ASN A 109 -0.95 -7.08 18.81
N ASN A 110 -0.14 -6.08 19.18
CA ASN A 110 1.31 -6.19 19.31
C ASN A 110 1.96 -6.80 18.06
N ALA A 111 1.59 -6.30 16.89
CA ALA A 111 1.98 -6.90 15.62
C ALA A 111 3.42 -6.58 15.17
N GLY A 112 4.05 -5.53 15.71
CA GLY A 112 5.43 -5.16 15.38
C GLY A 112 5.65 -4.83 13.92
N LEU A 113 4.81 -3.99 13.33
CA LEU A 113 4.83 -3.71 11.90
C LEU A 113 6.08 -2.94 11.46
N ALA A 114 6.59 -3.29 10.28
CA ALA A 114 7.70 -2.65 9.62
C ALA A 114 7.20 -1.56 8.65
N TYR A 115 8.15 -0.78 8.11
CA TYR A 115 7.87 0.31 7.18
C TYR A 115 6.96 -0.11 6.02
N PHE A 116 7.33 -1.15 5.31
CA PHE A 116 6.57 -1.64 4.16
C PHE A 116 5.16 -2.11 4.55
N ASP A 117 5.03 -2.72 5.73
CA ASP A 117 3.76 -3.27 6.18
C ASP A 117 2.67 -2.20 6.29
N PHE A 118 3.04 -1.01 6.74
CA PHE A 118 2.10 0.11 6.83
C PHE A 118 1.59 0.51 5.45
N PHE A 119 2.48 0.64 4.47
CA PHE A 119 2.08 1.01 3.11
C PHE A 119 1.20 -0.06 2.48
N PHE A 120 1.55 -1.31 2.67
CA PHE A 120 0.78 -2.44 2.15
C PHE A 120 -0.63 -2.45 2.76
N GLY A 121 -0.73 -2.30 4.07
CA GLY A 121 -2.02 -2.27 4.75
C GLY A 121 -2.90 -1.10 4.31
N ILE A 122 -2.30 0.09 4.19
CA ILE A 122 -3.00 1.28 3.72
C ILE A 122 -3.54 1.05 2.30
N ALA A 123 -2.71 0.52 1.42
CA ALA A 123 -3.11 0.24 0.03
C ALA A 123 -4.28 -0.74 -0.01
N MET A 124 -4.19 -1.84 0.74
CA MET A 124 -5.24 -2.85 0.75
C MET A 124 -6.58 -2.30 1.22
N LEU A 125 -6.59 -1.54 2.32
CA LEU A 125 -7.80 -0.93 2.83
C LEU A 125 -8.38 0.10 1.86
N TYR A 126 -7.52 0.95 1.34
CA TYR A 126 -7.93 2.01 0.42
C TYR A 126 -8.55 1.42 -0.85
N PHE A 127 -7.88 0.46 -1.46
CA PHE A 127 -8.34 -0.16 -2.69
C PHE A 127 -9.64 -0.94 -2.49
N LYS A 128 -9.78 -1.63 -1.36
CA LYS A 128 -11.03 -2.32 -1.02
C LYS A 128 -12.20 -1.33 -0.94
N GLU A 129 -12.02 -0.23 -0.23
CA GLU A 129 -13.09 0.77 -0.06
C GLU A 129 -13.45 1.45 -1.38
N GLN A 130 -12.52 1.52 -2.31
CA GLN A 130 -12.74 2.10 -3.63
C GLN A 130 -13.26 1.09 -4.67
N ASN A 131 -13.41 -0.18 -4.29
CA ASN A 131 -13.95 -1.26 -5.15
C ASN A 131 -13.21 -1.41 -6.48
N LEU A 132 -11.90 -1.57 -6.44
CA LEU A 132 -11.11 -1.59 -7.67
C LEU A 132 -10.23 -2.82 -7.80
N SER A 133 -9.65 -2.97 -9.01
CA SER A 133 -8.59 -3.93 -9.28
C SER A 133 -7.25 -3.33 -8.88
N LEU A 134 -6.30 -4.18 -8.48
CA LEU A 134 -5.00 -3.76 -7.98
C LEU A 134 -3.89 -4.27 -8.87
N ILE A 135 -2.93 -3.40 -9.19
CA ILE A 135 -1.65 -3.78 -9.78
C ILE A 135 -0.58 -3.53 -8.72
N HIS A 136 0.19 -4.57 -8.42
CA HIS A 136 1.20 -4.53 -7.37
C HIS A 136 2.57 -4.85 -7.91
N ILE A 137 3.55 -4.09 -7.49
CA ILE A 137 4.97 -4.38 -7.76
C ILE A 137 5.60 -5.10 -6.58
#